data_1b167d1b8af97d7483626073e227cc35
#
_entry.id   1b167d1b8af97d7483626073e227cc35
#
_cell.length_a   1.000
_cell.length_b   1.000
_cell.length_c   1.000
_cell.angle_alpha   90.00
_cell.angle_beta   90.00
_cell.angle_gamma   90.00
#
_symmetry.space_group_name_H-M   'P 1'
#
loop_
_entity.id
_entity.type
_entity.pdbx_description
1 polymer ?
#
loop_
_entity_poly.entity_id
_entity_poly.type
_entity_poly.pdbx_seq_one_letter_code
_entity_poly.pdbx_strand_id
1 'polypeptide(L)'
;MAIQTDGIVLRNKTIKSIKSIYFLLEIDCPSIANETKPGQFVMLRTSDDNHPLLRRPFSVCKSYSTLHPRKGKRGHLLILYKKVGKGTQKMSTFKEGQEVNLIGPLGNGFILPPLPSSTPTILIGGGMGMASLSALGETLGSGELYVFIGGKTKDDILCGDDFPKGKVFIATEDGSRGKKGTVVGLFLSEIERFDRGRPHHVYICGPEGMVKSLSKVLKSKKWIVQVSLEARMGCGFGACWGCVVKTKNTEMVYQRVCKDGPVFPLSEIVWE
;
A
#
# COMPACT_ATOMS: atom_id res chain seq x y z
N MET A 1 16.56 9.27 5.38
CA MET A 1 17.13 8.24 6.29
C MET A 1 16.05 7.81 7.26
N ALA A 2 15.94 6.51 7.59
CA ALA A 2 14.96 6.05 8.57
C ALA A 2 15.34 6.54 9.98
N ILE A 3 14.37 7.05 10.72
CA ILE A 3 14.55 7.54 12.09
C ILE A 3 13.59 6.84 13.03
N GLN A 4 13.95 6.75 14.30
CA GLN A 4 13.03 6.37 15.38
C GLN A 4 12.59 7.65 16.07
N THR A 5 11.28 7.85 16.21
CA THR A 5 10.70 9.05 16.81
C THR A 5 9.33 8.74 17.41
N ASP A 6 8.86 9.66 18.22
CA ASP A 6 7.50 9.62 18.72
C ASP A 6 6.60 10.55 17.91
N GLY A 7 5.36 10.15 17.75
CA GLY A 7 4.32 10.92 17.11
C GLY A 7 3.09 10.94 18.00
N ILE A 8 2.20 11.92 17.78
CA ILE A 8 0.98 12.10 18.57
C ILE A 8 -0.22 11.62 17.76
N VAL A 9 -1.02 10.75 18.33
CA VAL A 9 -2.29 10.31 17.75
C VAL A 9 -3.25 11.51 17.68
N LEU A 10 -3.60 11.93 16.48
CA LEU A 10 -4.60 12.96 16.25
C LEU A 10 -6.00 12.37 16.18
N ARG A 11 -6.10 11.15 15.69
CA ARG A 11 -7.38 10.47 15.50
C ARG A 11 -7.20 9.00 15.21
N ASN A 12 -8.10 8.17 15.74
CA ASN A 12 -8.18 6.74 15.45
C ASN A 12 -9.64 6.37 15.19
N LYS A 13 -10.07 6.44 13.93
CA LYS A 13 -11.46 6.24 13.55
C LYS A 13 -11.73 4.85 13.02
N THR A 14 -12.81 4.22 13.50
CA THR A 14 -13.36 3.02 12.87
C THR A 14 -13.99 3.38 11.53
N ILE A 15 -13.58 2.68 10.49
CA ILE A 15 -14.27 2.66 9.20
C ILE A 15 -15.27 1.51 9.27
N LYS A 16 -16.56 1.81 9.26
CA LYS A 16 -17.61 0.83 9.48
C LYS A 16 -17.62 -0.24 8.41
N SER A 17 -17.59 -1.49 8.86
CA SER A 17 -17.91 -2.67 8.11
C SER A 17 -18.73 -3.60 9.00
N ILE A 18 -19.67 -4.34 8.43
CA ILE A 18 -20.53 -5.28 9.19
C ILE A 18 -19.73 -6.49 9.69
N LYS A 19 -18.72 -6.91 8.92
CA LYS A 19 -17.95 -8.15 9.21
C LYS A 19 -16.47 -7.91 9.49
N SER A 20 -15.92 -6.76 9.14
CA SER A 20 -14.49 -6.44 9.31
C SER A 20 -14.35 -5.07 9.95
N ILE A 21 -13.46 -4.98 10.94
CA ILE A 21 -13.22 -3.71 11.62
C ILE A 21 -11.94 -3.13 11.04
N TYR A 22 -12.10 -2.10 10.22
CA TYR A 22 -11.04 -1.27 9.69
C TYR A 22 -10.93 0.03 10.48
N PHE A 23 -9.73 0.53 10.59
CA PHE A 23 -9.41 1.78 11.27
C PHE A 23 -8.55 2.66 10.39
N LEU A 24 -8.76 3.97 10.50
CA LEU A 24 -7.86 4.98 9.98
C LEU A 24 -7.22 5.70 11.18
N LEU A 25 -5.94 5.49 11.35
CA LEU A 25 -5.10 6.13 12.36
C LEU A 25 -4.39 7.32 11.70
N GLU A 26 -4.55 8.50 12.29
CA GLU A 26 -3.88 9.74 11.90
C GLU A 26 -2.92 10.13 13.02
N ILE A 27 -1.65 10.33 12.66
CA ILE A 27 -0.55 10.62 13.58
C ILE A 27 0.12 11.92 13.14
N ASP A 28 0.31 12.85 14.05
CA ASP A 28 1.22 13.98 13.86
C ASP A 28 2.65 13.50 14.06
N CYS A 29 3.42 13.47 12.98
CA CYS A 29 4.81 13.01 12.95
C CYS A 29 5.54 13.66 11.77
N PRO A 30 5.87 14.97 11.87
CA PRO A 30 6.45 15.74 10.77
C PRO A 30 7.77 15.17 10.24
N SER A 31 8.61 14.66 11.14
CA SER A 31 9.92 14.10 10.81
C SER A 31 9.85 12.90 9.86
N ILE A 32 8.81 12.08 9.96
CA ILE A 32 8.58 10.96 9.03
C ILE A 32 7.73 11.41 7.85
N ALA A 33 6.67 12.21 8.09
CA ALA A 33 5.74 12.59 7.03
C ALA A 33 6.40 13.39 5.90
N ASN A 34 7.40 14.22 6.21
CA ASN A 34 8.12 15.03 5.23
C ASN A 34 8.96 14.19 4.26
N GLU A 35 9.46 13.06 4.73
CA GLU A 35 10.38 12.19 4.00
C GLU A 35 9.68 11.00 3.33
N THR A 36 8.40 10.77 3.66
CA THR A 36 7.66 9.59 3.20
C THR A 36 7.29 9.70 1.72
N LYS A 37 7.62 8.66 0.96
CA LYS A 37 7.25 8.49 -0.45
C LYS A 37 6.13 7.43 -0.58
N PRO A 38 5.27 7.51 -1.61
CA PRO A 38 4.26 6.48 -1.88
C PRO A 38 4.86 5.08 -1.95
N GLY A 39 4.23 4.12 -1.28
CA GLY A 39 4.71 2.74 -1.21
C GLY A 39 5.61 2.42 -0.02
N GLN A 40 6.11 3.42 0.71
CA GLN A 40 6.86 3.21 1.95
C GLN A 40 5.94 2.89 3.14
N PHE A 41 6.55 2.39 4.21
CA PHE A 41 5.86 1.96 5.42
C PHE A 41 6.57 2.47 6.69
N VAL A 42 5.95 2.25 7.82
CA VAL A 42 6.50 2.50 9.15
C VAL A 42 6.40 1.25 10.03
N MET A 43 7.30 1.09 10.96
CA MET A 43 7.21 0.11 12.04
C MET A 43 6.69 0.79 13.30
N LEU A 44 5.46 0.48 13.70
CA LEU A 44 4.79 1.08 14.85
C LEU A 44 4.86 0.17 16.08
N ARG A 45 5.22 0.74 17.23
CA ARG A 45 5.13 0.09 18.53
C ARG A 45 3.68 0.11 19.00
N THR A 46 3.10 -1.06 19.22
CA THR A 46 1.67 -1.17 19.49
C THR A 46 1.33 -1.21 20.97
N SER A 47 2.34 -1.16 21.84
CA SER A 47 2.20 -1.26 23.28
C SER A 47 3.46 -0.77 24.01
N ASP A 48 3.29 -0.13 25.15
CA ASP A 48 4.40 0.31 26.01
C ASP A 48 4.97 -0.84 26.85
N ASP A 49 4.17 -1.86 27.09
CA ASP A 49 4.61 -3.12 27.68
C ASP A 49 5.30 -3.99 26.58
N ASN A 50 5.99 -5.04 27.01
CA ASN A 50 6.68 -5.96 26.09
C ASN A 50 5.71 -6.97 25.41
N HIS A 51 4.42 -6.71 25.40
CA HIS A 51 3.43 -7.64 24.86
C HIS A 51 2.38 -6.95 23.96
N PRO A 52 2.50 -7.04 22.64
CA PRO A 52 3.45 -7.81 21.84
C PRO A 52 4.82 -7.11 21.71
N LEU A 53 5.89 -7.86 21.83
CA LEU A 53 7.28 -7.35 21.82
C LEU A 53 7.64 -6.64 20.50
N LEU A 54 7.34 -7.27 19.37
CA LEU A 54 7.75 -6.73 18.05
C LEU A 54 6.83 -5.58 17.62
N ARG A 55 7.42 -4.60 16.94
CA ARG A 55 6.69 -3.59 16.17
C ARG A 55 5.89 -4.24 15.04
N ARG A 56 4.97 -3.50 14.48
CA ARG A 56 4.16 -3.94 13.35
C ARG A 56 4.38 -3.02 12.15
N PRO A 57 4.57 -3.59 10.94
CA PRO A 57 4.67 -2.82 9.72
C PRO A 57 3.29 -2.33 9.27
N PHE A 58 3.23 -1.07 8.89
CA PHE A 58 2.04 -0.48 8.27
C PHE A 58 2.44 0.39 7.10
N SER A 59 1.84 0.13 5.95
CA SER A 59 1.96 1.01 4.80
C SER A 59 1.41 2.40 5.15
N VAL A 60 2.13 3.43 4.74
CA VAL A 60 1.62 4.80 4.85
C VAL A 60 0.59 5.00 3.75
N CYS A 61 -0.67 5.10 4.15
CA CYS A 61 -1.79 5.31 3.23
C CYS A 61 -1.72 6.71 2.60
N LYS A 62 -1.39 7.73 3.41
CA LYS A 62 -1.15 9.10 2.96
C LYS A 62 -0.15 9.77 3.90
N SER A 63 0.63 10.69 3.35
CA SER A 63 1.47 11.59 4.12
C SER A 63 1.24 13.03 3.68
N TYR A 64 1.17 13.93 4.66
CA TYR A 64 1.00 15.36 4.41
C TYR A 64 2.21 16.09 4.97
N SER A 65 3.12 16.47 4.08
CA SER A 65 4.34 17.19 4.45
C SER A 65 4.02 18.59 5.02
N THR A 66 4.86 19.05 5.92
CA THR A 66 4.83 20.44 6.42
C THR A 66 5.19 21.43 5.32
N LEU A 67 6.04 21.03 4.39
CA LEU A 67 6.49 21.86 3.26
C LEU A 67 5.42 21.96 2.16
N HIS A 68 4.65 20.91 1.97
CA HIS A 68 3.59 20.84 0.97
C HIS A 68 2.28 20.39 1.62
N PRO A 69 1.63 21.25 2.44
CA PRO A 69 0.42 20.87 3.14
C PRO A 69 -0.74 20.66 2.15
N ARG A 70 -1.50 19.59 2.36
CA ARG A 70 -2.69 19.28 1.57
C ARG A 70 -3.90 19.20 2.49
N LYS A 71 -5.04 19.77 2.06
CA LYS A 71 -6.30 19.71 2.82
C LYS A 71 -6.17 20.21 4.27
N GLY A 72 -5.32 21.23 4.49
CA GLY A 72 -5.09 21.81 5.83
C GLY A 72 -4.26 20.96 6.78
N LYS A 73 -3.72 19.81 6.34
CA LYS A 73 -2.90 18.90 7.14
C LYS A 73 -1.42 19.16 6.91
N ARG A 74 -0.63 19.12 7.98
CA ARG A 74 0.82 19.35 7.96
C ARG A 74 1.51 18.35 8.88
N GLY A 75 2.50 17.62 8.36
CA GLY A 75 3.25 16.67 9.19
C GLY A 75 2.49 15.42 9.59
N HIS A 76 1.38 15.11 8.92
CA HIS A 76 0.51 14.01 9.31
C HIS A 76 0.78 12.74 8.49
N LEU A 77 0.75 11.60 9.17
CA LEU A 77 0.73 10.26 8.59
C LEU A 77 -0.65 9.65 8.76
N LEU A 78 -1.19 9.05 7.70
CA LEU A 78 -2.41 8.26 7.74
C LEU A 78 -2.07 6.79 7.52
N ILE A 79 -2.52 5.95 8.44
CA ILE A 79 -2.35 4.51 8.42
C ILE A 79 -3.73 3.86 8.42
N LEU A 80 -4.05 3.15 7.34
CA LEU A 80 -5.23 2.31 7.26
C LEU A 80 -4.87 0.91 7.74
N TYR A 81 -5.61 0.36 8.70
CA TYR A 81 -5.35 -0.98 9.22
C TYR A 81 -6.61 -1.76 9.55
N LYS A 82 -6.47 -3.09 9.54
CA LYS A 82 -7.51 -4.04 9.95
C LYS A 82 -7.17 -4.62 11.32
N LYS A 83 -8.15 -4.72 12.21
CA LYS A 83 -7.99 -5.41 13.49
C LYS A 83 -7.98 -6.92 13.27
N VAL A 84 -6.80 -7.53 13.32
CA VAL A 84 -6.61 -8.97 13.02
C VAL A 84 -5.89 -9.75 14.13
N GLY A 85 -5.25 -9.09 15.08
CA GLY A 85 -4.50 -9.76 16.14
C GLY A 85 -4.14 -8.83 17.30
N LYS A 86 -3.39 -9.33 18.29
CA LYS A 86 -3.09 -8.62 19.55
C LYS A 86 -2.55 -7.20 19.35
N GLY A 87 -1.62 -6.99 18.41
CA GLY A 87 -1.05 -5.65 18.13
C GLY A 87 -2.09 -4.68 17.61
N THR A 88 -2.84 -5.06 16.57
CA THR A 88 -3.89 -4.20 16.00
C THR A 88 -5.11 -4.07 16.93
N GLN A 89 -5.32 -5.00 17.84
CA GLN A 89 -6.31 -4.89 18.92
C GLN A 89 -5.91 -3.77 19.90
N LYS A 90 -4.64 -3.73 20.34
CA LYS A 90 -4.13 -2.63 21.17
C LYS A 90 -4.19 -1.30 20.42
N MET A 91 -3.77 -1.26 19.16
CA MET A 91 -3.88 -0.05 18.35
C MET A 91 -5.32 0.47 18.26
N SER A 92 -6.32 -0.42 18.20
CA SER A 92 -7.73 0.01 18.13
C SER A 92 -8.21 0.76 19.37
N THR A 93 -7.46 0.76 20.46
CA THR A 93 -7.74 1.52 21.69
C THR A 93 -6.95 2.81 21.84
N PHE A 94 -6.10 3.14 20.86
CA PHE A 94 -5.34 4.40 20.88
C PHE A 94 -6.27 5.60 20.91
N LYS A 95 -5.94 6.55 21.78
CA LYS A 95 -6.72 7.78 22.01
C LYS A 95 -6.03 9.00 21.42
N GLU A 96 -6.79 10.00 21.08
CA GLU A 96 -6.28 11.32 20.72
C GLU A 96 -5.38 11.87 21.82
N GLY A 97 -4.26 12.47 21.44
CA GLY A 97 -3.22 12.96 22.34
C GLY A 97 -2.23 11.89 22.82
N GLN A 98 -2.48 10.60 22.55
CA GLN A 98 -1.57 9.53 22.93
C GLN A 98 -0.28 9.59 22.12
N GLU A 99 0.85 9.44 22.80
CA GLU A 99 2.16 9.27 22.17
C GLU A 99 2.33 7.84 21.65
N VAL A 100 2.88 7.71 20.45
CA VAL A 100 3.16 6.42 19.81
C VAL A 100 4.54 6.45 19.16
N ASN A 101 5.32 5.39 19.37
CA ASN A 101 6.68 5.31 18.87
C ASN A 101 6.74 4.61 17.51
N LEU A 102 7.40 5.26 16.52
CA LEU A 102 7.53 4.80 15.15
C LEU A 102 8.99 4.71 14.72
N ILE A 103 9.26 3.83 13.76
CA ILE A 103 10.49 3.83 12.96
C ILE A 103 10.07 4.02 11.51
N GLY A 104 10.62 5.01 10.83
CA GLY A 104 10.30 5.29 9.42
C GLY A 104 11.00 6.54 8.86
N PRO A 105 10.70 6.87 7.59
CA PRO A 105 10.08 5.99 6.62
C PRO A 105 10.98 4.82 6.26
N LEU A 106 10.41 3.66 5.93
CA LEU A 106 11.14 2.43 5.67
C LEU A 106 10.83 1.89 4.26
N GLY A 107 11.81 1.18 3.72
CA GLY A 107 11.74 0.57 2.40
C GLY A 107 11.82 1.55 1.24
N ASN A 108 11.77 1.02 0.02
CA ASN A 108 11.77 1.77 -1.22
C ASN A 108 10.34 1.99 -1.70
N GLY A 109 10.00 3.24 -2.02
CA GLY A 109 8.69 3.60 -2.58
C GLY A 109 8.57 3.28 -4.07
N PHE A 110 7.39 3.54 -4.62
CA PHE A 110 7.15 3.42 -6.05
C PHE A 110 7.99 4.42 -6.86
N ILE A 111 8.53 3.96 -7.98
CA ILE A 111 9.17 4.81 -8.98
C ILE A 111 8.05 5.39 -9.85
N LEU A 112 7.92 6.71 -9.81
CA LEU A 112 6.89 7.42 -10.57
C LEU A 112 7.32 7.62 -12.03
N PRO A 113 6.36 7.68 -12.98
CA PRO A 113 6.67 8.07 -14.34
C PRO A 113 7.14 9.53 -14.37
N PRO A 114 7.97 9.91 -15.36
CA PRO A 114 8.27 11.32 -15.60
C PRO A 114 6.97 12.12 -15.78
N LEU A 115 6.88 13.28 -15.16
CA LEU A 115 5.72 14.18 -15.30
C LEU A 115 6.07 15.39 -16.18
N PRO A 116 5.17 15.84 -17.06
CA PRO A 116 3.87 15.23 -17.41
C PRO A 116 4.04 13.93 -18.20
N SER A 117 3.25 12.89 -17.91
CA SER A 117 3.29 11.63 -18.63
C SER A 117 2.06 11.48 -19.53
N SER A 118 2.28 11.20 -20.80
CA SER A 118 1.24 10.77 -21.73
C SER A 118 0.94 9.26 -21.62
N THR A 119 1.77 8.54 -20.86
CA THR A 119 1.63 7.10 -20.67
C THR A 119 0.52 6.81 -19.64
N PRO A 120 -0.51 6.02 -20.00
CA PRO A 120 -1.57 5.69 -19.08
C PRO A 120 -1.04 4.93 -17.84
N THR A 121 -1.64 5.21 -16.71
CA THR A 121 -1.30 4.56 -15.45
C THR A 121 -2.45 3.67 -14.97
N ILE A 122 -2.11 2.47 -14.52
CA ILE A 122 -3.05 1.49 -14.01
C ILE A 122 -2.67 1.13 -12.56
N LEU A 123 -3.60 1.29 -11.64
CA LEU A 123 -3.47 0.85 -10.25
C LEU A 123 -4.35 -0.39 -10.06
N ILE A 124 -3.81 -1.47 -9.51
CA ILE A 124 -4.57 -2.70 -9.23
C ILE A 124 -4.37 -3.08 -7.77
N GLY A 125 -5.42 -2.96 -6.97
CA GLY A 125 -5.35 -3.22 -5.54
C GLY A 125 -6.38 -4.22 -5.05
N GLY A 126 -5.99 -5.05 -4.07
CA GLY A 126 -6.86 -5.98 -3.38
C GLY A 126 -6.94 -5.69 -1.88
N GLY A 127 -8.14 -5.44 -1.37
CA GLY A 127 -8.37 -5.20 0.06
C GLY A 127 -7.46 -4.13 0.65
N MET A 128 -6.65 -4.49 1.67
CA MET A 128 -5.71 -3.57 2.33
C MET A 128 -4.60 -3.05 1.42
N GLY A 129 -4.28 -3.75 0.32
CA GLY A 129 -3.27 -3.28 -0.64
C GLY A 129 -3.59 -1.91 -1.25
N MET A 130 -4.88 -1.51 -1.28
CA MET A 130 -5.27 -0.17 -1.72
C MET A 130 -4.67 0.95 -0.85
N ALA A 131 -4.34 0.68 0.43
CA ALA A 131 -3.71 1.66 1.29
C ALA A 131 -2.36 2.16 0.74
N SER A 132 -1.53 1.23 0.22
CA SER A 132 -0.24 1.58 -0.39
C SER A 132 -0.40 2.36 -1.70
N LEU A 133 -1.48 2.11 -2.45
CA LEU A 133 -1.76 2.76 -3.74
C LEU A 133 -2.47 4.11 -3.60
N SER A 134 -3.12 4.37 -2.46
CA SER A 134 -3.85 5.62 -2.21
C SER A 134 -2.93 6.85 -2.29
N ALA A 135 -1.76 6.79 -1.61
CA ALA A 135 -0.77 7.86 -1.68
C ALA A 135 -0.25 8.09 -3.12
N LEU A 136 -0.11 7.01 -3.88
CA LEU A 136 0.34 7.07 -5.26
C LEU A 136 -0.69 7.77 -6.15
N GLY A 137 -1.98 7.46 -5.99
CA GLY A 137 -3.07 8.08 -6.74
C GLY A 137 -3.16 9.60 -6.56
N GLU A 138 -2.80 10.12 -5.39
CA GLU A 138 -2.73 11.57 -5.15
C GLU A 138 -1.51 12.24 -5.81
N THR A 139 -0.43 11.49 -6.02
CA THR A 139 0.84 12.00 -6.55
C THR A 139 0.85 11.98 -8.08
N LEU A 140 0.12 11.03 -8.69
CA LEU A 140 -0.03 10.95 -10.13
C LEU A 140 -0.80 12.17 -10.66
N GLY A 141 -0.20 12.85 -11.63
CA GLY A 141 -0.74 14.09 -12.21
C GLY A 141 -2.04 13.87 -13.00
N SER A 142 -2.33 14.80 -13.93
CA SER A 142 -3.56 14.82 -14.76
C SER A 142 -3.59 13.80 -15.90
N GLY A 143 -2.71 12.78 -15.88
CA GLY A 143 -2.65 11.73 -16.88
C GLY A 143 -3.85 10.77 -16.83
N GLU A 144 -3.95 9.89 -17.83
CA GLU A 144 -4.97 8.86 -17.90
C GLU A 144 -4.77 7.80 -16.82
N LEU A 145 -5.66 7.78 -15.80
CA LEU A 145 -5.57 6.92 -14.63
C LEU A 145 -6.73 5.91 -14.58
N TYR A 146 -6.40 4.64 -14.51
CA TYR A 146 -7.34 3.54 -14.34
C TYR A 146 -7.07 2.84 -13.01
N VAL A 147 -8.11 2.64 -12.19
CA VAL A 147 -7.99 2.08 -10.85
C VAL A 147 -8.88 0.86 -10.72
N PHE A 148 -8.30 -0.30 -10.48
CA PHE A 148 -8.99 -1.56 -10.27
C PHE A 148 -8.92 -1.93 -8.78
N ILE A 149 -10.10 -2.05 -8.15
CA ILE A 149 -10.22 -2.34 -6.72
C ILE A 149 -10.96 -3.65 -6.53
N GLY A 150 -10.34 -4.58 -5.81
CA GLY A 150 -10.93 -5.86 -5.46
C GLY A 150 -11.14 -6.04 -3.96
N GLY A 151 -12.21 -6.74 -3.61
CA GLY A 151 -12.51 -7.14 -2.24
C GLY A 151 -13.33 -8.44 -2.21
N LYS A 152 -13.44 -9.07 -1.05
CA LYS A 152 -14.35 -10.20 -0.86
C LYS A 152 -15.80 -9.73 -0.85
N THR A 153 -16.04 -8.60 -0.19
CA THR A 153 -17.33 -7.95 -0.04
C THR A 153 -17.21 -6.43 -0.25
N LYS A 154 -18.32 -5.72 -0.31
CA LYS A 154 -18.34 -4.24 -0.38
C LYS A 154 -17.57 -3.58 0.78
N ASP A 155 -17.50 -4.25 1.91
CA ASP A 155 -16.83 -3.75 3.12
C ASP A 155 -15.29 -3.76 2.99
N ASP A 156 -14.75 -4.55 2.07
CA ASP A 156 -13.31 -4.59 1.75
C ASP A 156 -12.93 -3.59 0.64
N ILE A 157 -13.89 -2.85 0.09
CA ILE A 157 -13.62 -1.80 -0.91
C ILE A 157 -13.24 -0.51 -0.18
N LEU A 158 -11.94 -0.38 0.02
CA LEU A 158 -11.33 0.72 0.74
C LEU A 158 -10.73 1.73 -0.26
N CYS A 159 -10.60 2.99 0.17
CA CYS A 159 -9.93 4.05 -0.60
C CYS A 159 -10.53 4.33 -1.99
N GLY A 160 -11.76 3.90 -2.28
CA GLY A 160 -12.39 4.12 -3.60
C GLY A 160 -12.52 5.60 -3.98
N ASP A 161 -12.76 6.45 -3.00
CA ASP A 161 -12.95 7.89 -3.18
C ASP A 161 -11.62 8.68 -3.23
N ASP A 162 -10.48 7.99 -3.06
CA ASP A 162 -9.15 8.62 -3.10
C ASP A 162 -8.66 8.92 -4.54
N PHE A 163 -9.41 8.50 -5.55
CA PHE A 163 -9.03 8.61 -6.97
C PHE A 163 -10.02 9.46 -7.79
N PRO A 164 -10.23 10.75 -7.46
CA PRO A 164 -11.27 11.58 -8.09
C PRO A 164 -11.02 11.84 -9.56
N LYS A 165 -9.78 11.68 -10.05
CA LYS A 165 -9.41 11.84 -11.46
C LYS A 165 -9.30 10.52 -12.21
N GLY A 166 -9.40 9.39 -11.50
CA GLY A 166 -9.25 8.05 -12.06
C GLY A 166 -10.59 7.45 -12.50
N LYS A 167 -10.54 6.62 -13.53
CA LYS A 167 -11.65 5.72 -13.87
C LYS A 167 -11.58 4.50 -12.95
N VAL A 168 -12.50 4.40 -11.99
CA VAL A 168 -12.50 3.36 -10.95
C VAL A 168 -13.37 2.17 -11.37
N PHE A 169 -12.79 0.99 -11.35
CA PHE A 169 -13.42 -0.30 -11.62
C PHE A 169 -13.41 -1.13 -10.33
N ILE A 170 -14.56 -1.66 -9.94
CA ILE A 170 -14.71 -2.39 -8.68
C ILE A 170 -15.20 -3.81 -8.96
N ALA A 171 -14.59 -4.79 -8.28
CA ALA A 171 -15.08 -6.17 -8.22
C ALA A 171 -15.15 -6.64 -6.77
N THR A 172 -16.21 -7.36 -6.44
CA THR A 172 -16.32 -8.10 -5.17
C THR A 172 -16.67 -9.56 -5.45
N GLU A 173 -16.04 -10.46 -4.69
CA GLU A 173 -16.24 -11.90 -4.91
C GLU A 173 -17.71 -12.30 -4.73
N ASP A 174 -18.40 -11.69 -3.76
CA ASP A 174 -19.81 -11.93 -3.47
C ASP A 174 -20.78 -11.12 -4.38
N GLY A 175 -20.29 -10.16 -5.16
CA GLY A 175 -21.09 -9.29 -6.02
C GLY A 175 -21.80 -8.16 -5.28
N SER A 176 -21.46 -7.88 -4.02
CA SER A 176 -22.11 -6.84 -3.20
C SER A 176 -21.79 -5.42 -3.63
N ARG A 177 -20.71 -5.21 -4.43
CA ARG A 177 -20.35 -3.93 -5.05
C ARG A 177 -19.56 -4.14 -6.35
N GLY A 178 -19.96 -3.46 -7.41
CA GLY A 178 -19.30 -3.56 -8.71
C GLY A 178 -19.57 -4.90 -9.42
N LYS A 179 -18.61 -5.39 -10.19
CA LYS A 179 -18.71 -6.67 -10.91
C LYS A 179 -18.51 -7.83 -9.92
N LYS A 180 -19.35 -8.85 -10.01
CA LYS A 180 -19.15 -10.09 -9.23
C LYS A 180 -17.92 -10.84 -9.75
N GLY A 181 -17.01 -11.20 -8.85
CA GLY A 181 -15.77 -11.91 -9.14
C GLY A 181 -14.53 -11.22 -8.57
N THR A 182 -13.37 -11.62 -9.07
CA THR A 182 -12.08 -11.09 -8.60
C THR A 182 -11.66 -9.87 -9.39
N VAL A 183 -10.80 -9.03 -8.80
CA VAL A 183 -10.20 -7.88 -9.52
C VAL A 183 -9.34 -8.34 -10.70
N VAL A 184 -8.73 -9.52 -10.63
CA VAL A 184 -7.98 -10.11 -11.74
C VAL A 184 -8.91 -10.41 -12.92
N GLY A 185 -10.05 -11.06 -12.66
CA GLY A 185 -11.06 -11.33 -13.68
C GLY A 185 -11.66 -10.05 -14.29
N LEU A 186 -11.90 -9.02 -13.46
CA LEU A 186 -12.33 -7.72 -13.93
C LEU A 186 -11.26 -7.06 -14.81
N PHE A 187 -10.00 -7.03 -14.36
CA PHE A 187 -8.90 -6.46 -15.12
C PHE A 187 -8.74 -7.15 -16.49
N LEU A 188 -8.80 -8.49 -16.52
CA LEU A 188 -8.72 -9.27 -17.76
C LEU A 188 -9.84 -8.96 -18.74
N SER A 189 -11.05 -8.71 -18.24
CA SER A 189 -12.18 -8.32 -19.14
C SER A 189 -12.07 -6.92 -19.70
N GLU A 190 -11.21 -6.07 -19.15
CA GLU A 190 -11.01 -4.69 -19.56
C GLU A 190 -9.65 -4.46 -20.26
N ILE A 191 -8.71 -5.41 -20.14
CA ILE A 191 -7.31 -5.22 -20.57
C ILE A 191 -7.19 -4.85 -22.05
N GLU A 192 -8.01 -5.45 -22.92
CA GLU A 192 -8.00 -5.19 -24.37
C GLU A 192 -8.34 -3.74 -24.70
N ARG A 193 -9.14 -3.07 -23.86
CA ARG A 193 -9.48 -1.65 -24.05
C ARG A 193 -8.27 -0.73 -23.83
N PHE A 194 -7.30 -1.19 -23.03
CA PHE A 194 -6.09 -0.44 -22.68
C PHE A 194 -4.92 -0.83 -23.56
N ASP A 195 -4.81 -2.13 -23.87
CA ASP A 195 -3.69 -2.71 -24.62
C ASP A 195 -3.78 -2.39 -26.13
N ARG A 196 -3.55 -1.13 -26.44
CA ARG A 196 -3.46 -0.64 -27.82
C ARG A 196 -2.02 -0.64 -28.35
N GLY A 197 -1.17 -1.57 -27.89
CA GLY A 197 0.25 -1.60 -28.23
C GLY A 197 1.08 -0.50 -27.59
N ARG A 198 0.51 0.28 -26.66
CA ARG A 198 1.20 1.35 -25.94
C ARG A 198 1.78 0.84 -24.60
N PRO A 199 2.91 1.36 -24.16
CA PRO A 199 3.41 1.08 -22.81
C PRO A 199 2.46 1.63 -21.75
N HIS A 200 2.44 0.99 -20.56
CA HIS A 200 1.67 1.43 -19.41
C HIS A 200 2.54 1.35 -18.16
N HIS A 201 2.30 2.24 -17.21
CA HIS A 201 2.80 2.11 -15.85
C HIS A 201 1.75 1.40 -15.01
N VAL A 202 2.10 0.25 -14.45
CA VAL A 202 1.17 -0.57 -13.64
C VAL A 202 1.72 -0.73 -12.24
N TYR A 203 0.89 -0.42 -11.25
CA TYR A 203 1.24 -0.51 -9.84
C TYR A 203 0.26 -1.45 -9.16
N ILE A 204 0.80 -2.46 -8.47
CA ILE A 204 0.02 -3.55 -7.91
C ILE A 204 0.30 -3.64 -6.41
N CYS A 205 -0.74 -3.80 -5.60
CA CYS A 205 -0.61 -4.17 -4.19
C CYS A 205 -1.82 -4.98 -3.72
N GLY A 206 -1.57 -6.10 -3.05
CA GLY A 206 -2.64 -6.96 -2.53
C GLY A 206 -2.17 -8.37 -2.23
N PRO A 207 -3.11 -9.29 -1.98
CA PRO A 207 -2.79 -10.67 -1.64
C PRO A 207 -1.88 -11.36 -2.66
N GLU A 208 -0.95 -12.18 -2.20
CA GLU A 208 0.05 -12.88 -3.03
C GLU A 208 -0.58 -13.63 -4.21
N GLY A 209 -1.68 -14.35 -3.98
CA GLY A 209 -2.39 -15.08 -5.05
C GLY A 209 -2.93 -14.17 -6.16
N MET A 210 -3.36 -12.94 -5.81
CA MET A 210 -3.76 -11.92 -6.78
C MET A 210 -2.58 -11.49 -7.62
N VAL A 211 -1.46 -11.15 -6.98
CA VAL A 211 -0.24 -10.68 -7.65
C VAL A 211 0.34 -11.79 -8.54
N LYS A 212 0.41 -13.03 -8.05
CA LYS A 212 0.85 -14.21 -8.80
C LYS A 212 -0.01 -14.44 -10.07
N SER A 213 -1.31 -14.24 -9.97
CA SER A 213 -2.22 -14.35 -11.12
C SER A 213 -1.98 -13.24 -12.14
N LEU A 214 -1.83 -11.99 -11.68
CA LEU A 214 -1.51 -10.84 -12.53
C LEU A 214 -0.14 -10.99 -13.20
N SER A 215 0.86 -11.56 -12.51
CA SER A 215 2.19 -11.75 -13.06
C SER A 215 2.20 -12.63 -14.30
N LYS A 216 1.36 -13.67 -14.33
CA LYS A 216 1.20 -14.56 -15.51
C LYS A 216 0.69 -13.81 -16.73
N VAL A 217 -0.24 -12.88 -16.53
CA VAL A 217 -0.87 -12.10 -17.61
C VAL A 217 0.06 -10.99 -18.09
N LEU A 218 0.70 -10.28 -17.14
CA LEU A 218 1.50 -9.10 -17.44
C LEU A 218 2.91 -9.43 -17.96
N LYS A 219 3.36 -10.68 -17.79
CA LYS A 219 4.68 -11.14 -18.26
C LYS A 219 4.92 -10.94 -19.76
N SER A 220 3.87 -11.06 -20.57
CA SER A 220 3.94 -10.91 -22.03
C SER A 220 3.79 -9.46 -22.51
N LYS A 221 3.47 -8.52 -21.59
CA LYS A 221 3.24 -7.13 -21.95
C LYS A 221 4.52 -6.30 -21.85
N LYS A 222 4.69 -5.35 -22.76
CA LYS A 222 5.79 -4.37 -22.71
C LYS A 222 5.46 -3.21 -21.76
N TRP A 223 4.93 -3.53 -20.57
CA TRP A 223 4.50 -2.57 -19.57
C TRP A 223 5.51 -2.49 -18.42
N ILE A 224 5.61 -1.34 -17.79
CA ILE A 224 6.44 -1.12 -16.61
C ILE A 224 5.60 -1.45 -15.39
N VAL A 225 5.84 -2.61 -14.79
CA VAL A 225 5.00 -3.12 -13.70
C VAL A 225 5.78 -3.16 -12.40
N GLN A 226 5.27 -2.47 -11.39
CA GLN A 226 5.80 -2.48 -10.02
C GLN A 226 4.79 -3.10 -9.07
N VAL A 227 5.28 -3.90 -8.13
CA VAL A 227 4.46 -4.55 -7.11
C VAL A 227 4.97 -4.19 -5.73
N SER A 228 4.06 -3.78 -4.84
CA SER A 228 4.35 -3.67 -3.41
C SER A 228 4.00 -4.98 -2.73
N LEU A 229 5.01 -5.65 -2.17
CA LEU A 229 4.87 -6.95 -1.52
C LEU A 229 4.67 -6.80 -0.01
N GLU A 230 3.86 -7.68 0.55
CA GLU A 230 3.67 -7.84 1.98
C GLU A 230 4.51 -9.02 2.48
N ALA A 231 5.14 -8.86 3.64
CA ALA A 231 5.88 -9.93 4.32
C ALA A 231 5.74 -9.80 5.84
N ARG A 232 5.90 -10.91 6.53
CA ARG A 232 6.06 -10.88 7.98
C ARG A 232 7.42 -10.26 8.33
N MET A 233 7.40 -9.22 9.14
CA MET A 233 8.60 -8.47 9.49
C MET A 233 8.91 -8.60 10.99
N GLY A 234 10.17 -8.86 11.32
CA GLY A 234 10.68 -8.77 12.67
C GLY A 234 11.23 -7.37 12.94
N CYS A 235 12.39 -7.03 12.36
CA CYS A 235 13.04 -5.74 12.57
C CYS A 235 12.47 -4.59 11.72
N GLY A 236 12.12 -4.81 10.47
CA GLY A 236 11.59 -3.80 9.54
C GLY A 236 12.66 -2.97 8.81
N PHE A 237 13.95 -3.11 9.12
CA PHE A 237 15.04 -2.31 8.54
C PHE A 237 16.21 -3.13 7.96
N GLY A 238 15.97 -4.44 7.72
CA GLY A 238 16.91 -5.28 6.96
C GLY A 238 17.93 -6.06 7.77
N ALA A 239 17.88 -6.04 9.11
CA ALA A 239 18.87 -6.73 9.95
C ALA A 239 18.60 -8.23 10.12
N CYS A 240 17.33 -8.65 10.30
CA CYS A 240 16.99 -10.01 10.73
C CYS A 240 16.78 -11.02 9.59
N TRP A 241 16.70 -10.57 8.33
CA TRP A 241 16.44 -11.41 7.15
C TRP A 241 15.13 -12.24 7.19
N GLY A 242 14.18 -11.89 8.06
CA GLY A 242 12.92 -12.63 8.22
C GLY A 242 11.86 -12.34 7.16
N CYS A 243 12.06 -11.32 6.31
CA CYS A 243 11.06 -10.87 5.31
C CYS A 243 11.57 -11.02 3.87
N VAL A 244 12.30 -12.10 3.56
CA VAL A 244 12.91 -12.31 2.26
C VAL A 244 11.91 -12.82 1.22
N VAL A 245 12.11 -12.37 -0.01
CA VAL A 245 11.47 -12.89 -1.21
C VAL A 245 12.53 -13.35 -2.20
N LYS A 246 12.22 -14.36 -2.98
CA LYS A 246 13.12 -14.87 -4.02
C LYS A 246 13.00 -14.01 -5.27
N THR A 247 14.13 -13.62 -5.81
CA THR A 247 14.20 -12.80 -7.02
C THR A 247 15.04 -13.46 -8.10
N LYS A 248 15.00 -12.92 -9.31
CA LYS A 248 15.84 -13.35 -10.43
C LYS A 248 17.22 -12.71 -10.43
N ASN A 249 17.51 -11.85 -9.46
CA ASN A 249 18.83 -11.25 -9.32
C ASN A 249 19.86 -12.34 -9.03
N THR A 250 20.92 -12.43 -9.84
CA THR A 250 21.93 -13.48 -9.73
C THR A 250 22.92 -13.24 -8.59
N GLU A 251 23.14 -11.97 -8.22
CA GLU A 251 24.04 -11.61 -7.13
C GLU A 251 23.35 -11.71 -5.76
N MET A 252 22.05 -11.41 -5.72
CA MET A 252 21.25 -11.44 -4.49
C MET A 252 19.90 -12.13 -4.76
N VAL A 253 19.90 -13.45 -4.79
CA VAL A 253 18.71 -14.28 -5.07
C VAL A 253 17.57 -14.02 -4.09
N TYR A 254 17.88 -13.73 -2.83
CA TYR A 254 16.90 -13.37 -1.81
C TYR A 254 17.06 -11.90 -1.44
N GLN A 255 15.98 -11.14 -1.55
CA GLN A 255 15.91 -9.73 -1.18
C GLN A 255 14.93 -9.51 -0.05
N ARG A 256 15.24 -8.55 0.83
CA ARG A 256 14.45 -8.24 2.02
C ARG A 256 13.33 -7.26 1.65
N VAL A 257 12.08 -7.65 1.83
CA VAL A 257 10.94 -6.78 1.57
C VAL A 257 11.03 -5.45 2.34
N CYS A 258 11.56 -5.48 3.56
CA CYS A 258 11.63 -4.27 4.40
C CYS A 258 12.73 -3.27 4.01
N LYS A 259 13.79 -3.71 3.30
CA LYS A 259 14.95 -2.87 2.97
C LYS A 259 15.14 -2.71 1.48
N ASP A 260 15.11 -3.82 0.75
CA ASP A 260 15.36 -3.87 -0.70
C ASP A 260 14.05 -3.61 -1.49
N GLY A 261 12.86 -3.85 -0.83
CA GLY A 261 11.52 -3.50 -1.23
C GLY A 261 10.91 -2.40 -0.33
N PRO A 262 9.58 -2.39 -0.08
CA PRO A 262 8.58 -3.39 -0.46
C PRO A 262 8.20 -3.38 -1.94
N VAL A 263 8.59 -2.33 -2.68
CA VAL A 263 8.27 -2.17 -4.09
C VAL A 263 9.38 -2.79 -4.92
N PHE A 264 8.98 -3.70 -5.82
CA PHE A 264 9.86 -4.38 -6.76
C PHE A 264 9.31 -4.32 -8.18
N PRO A 265 10.18 -4.38 -9.22
CA PRO A 265 9.72 -4.73 -10.55
C PRO A 265 9.07 -6.12 -10.54
N LEU A 266 7.85 -6.25 -11.07
CA LEU A 266 7.13 -7.53 -11.07
C LEU A 266 7.91 -8.63 -11.80
N SER A 267 8.68 -8.25 -12.82
CA SER A 267 9.52 -9.15 -13.61
C SER A 267 10.65 -9.81 -12.83
N GLU A 268 11.08 -9.21 -11.72
CA GLU A 268 12.18 -9.71 -10.90
C GLU A 268 11.74 -10.76 -9.87
N ILE A 269 10.45 -10.80 -9.51
CA ILE A 269 9.96 -11.73 -8.49
C ILE A 269 9.83 -13.15 -9.05
N VAL A 270 10.33 -14.11 -8.29
CA VAL A 270 10.14 -15.56 -8.56
C VAL A 270 8.92 -16.03 -7.76
N TRP A 271 7.90 -16.46 -8.47
CA TRP A 271 6.68 -17.04 -7.88
C TRP A 271 6.79 -18.57 -7.86
N GLU A 272 6.84 -19.14 -6.69
CA GLU A 272 6.81 -20.60 -6.48
C GLU A 272 5.40 -21.18 -6.60
#